data_fc33a4caf7e510025a6c0b65bddefaee
#
_entry.id   fc33a4caf7e510025a6c0b65bddefaee
#
_cell.length_a   1.000
_cell.length_b   1.000
_cell.length_c   1.000
_cell.angle_alpha   90.00
_cell.angle_beta   90.00
_cell.angle_gamma   90.00
#
_symmetry.space_group_name_H-M   'P 1'
#
loop_
_entity.id
_entity.type
_entity.pdbx_description
1 polymer ?
#
loop_
_entity_poly.entity_id
_entity_poly.type
_entity_poly.pdbx_seq_one_letter_code
_entity_poly.pdbx_strand_id
1 'polypeptide(L)'
;MLLSPALLQAEKKPIVPKGSNPAGPYTPGIISGGTMYVAGQVGRDAAGGTPEVFEDEVKACIGSIEKILKEAGLSMADALAVQVYLTDMDLFDRMNKVYMTLFPEPRPARTTVGVSRLVGKARIEVTVTADASKLKK
;
A
#
# COMPACT_ATOMS: atom_id res chain seq x y z
N MET A 1 -27.03 -32.69 -21.91
CA MET A 1 -25.67 -32.17 -21.93
C MET A 1 -25.52 -31.20 -20.78
N LEU A 2 -24.79 -31.60 -19.76
CA LEU A 2 -24.51 -30.69 -18.61
C LEU A 2 -23.38 -29.78 -19.04
N LEU A 3 -23.72 -28.50 -19.21
CA LEU A 3 -22.69 -27.46 -19.37
C LEU A 3 -21.91 -27.36 -18.04
N SER A 4 -20.65 -27.75 -18.04
CA SER A 4 -19.74 -27.42 -16.94
C SER A 4 -19.81 -25.92 -16.72
N PRO A 5 -20.08 -25.42 -15.51
CA PRO A 5 -19.96 -23.99 -15.27
C PRO A 5 -18.51 -23.63 -15.61
N ALA A 6 -18.34 -22.75 -16.57
CA ALA A 6 -17.03 -22.14 -16.81
C ALA A 6 -16.58 -21.53 -15.48
N LEU A 7 -15.48 -22.04 -14.93
CA LEU A 7 -14.84 -21.42 -13.76
C LEU A 7 -14.44 -20.01 -14.19
N LEU A 8 -15.26 -19.02 -13.83
CA LEU A 8 -14.92 -17.62 -14.00
C LEU A 8 -13.72 -17.33 -13.11
N GLN A 9 -12.54 -17.36 -13.72
CA GLN A 9 -11.33 -16.93 -13.05
C GLN A 9 -11.40 -15.41 -12.86
N ALA A 10 -11.22 -14.92 -11.61
CA ALA A 10 -11.19 -13.51 -11.33
C ALA A 10 -10.04 -12.84 -12.10
N GLU A 11 -10.36 -11.81 -12.87
CA GLU A 11 -9.38 -11.04 -13.60
C GLU A 11 -8.46 -10.28 -12.64
N LYS A 12 -7.19 -10.18 -13.01
CA LYS A 12 -6.26 -9.24 -12.39
C LYS A 12 -6.37 -7.89 -13.10
N LYS A 13 -6.94 -6.91 -12.43
CA LYS A 13 -7.03 -5.55 -12.95
C LYS A 13 -5.85 -4.73 -12.42
N PRO A 14 -4.92 -4.30 -13.29
CA PRO A 14 -3.81 -3.47 -12.85
C PRO A 14 -4.28 -2.05 -12.54
N ILE A 15 -3.74 -1.48 -11.49
CA ILE A 15 -3.95 -0.07 -11.09
C ILE A 15 -2.57 0.59 -11.06
N VAL A 16 -2.40 1.58 -11.95
CA VAL A 16 -1.16 2.33 -12.06
C VAL A 16 -1.52 3.81 -12.02
N PRO A 17 -1.06 4.57 -11.02
CA PRO A 17 -1.38 6.00 -10.95
C PRO A 17 -0.93 6.73 -12.22
N LYS A 18 -1.75 7.67 -12.69
CA LYS A 18 -1.46 8.46 -13.89
C LYS A 18 -0.13 9.18 -13.73
N GLY A 19 0.67 9.15 -14.80
CA GLY A 19 1.98 9.80 -14.81
C GLY A 19 3.07 9.04 -14.07
N SER A 20 2.75 7.93 -13.42
CA SER A 20 3.77 7.08 -12.82
C SER A 20 4.32 6.08 -13.83
N ASN A 21 5.60 5.79 -13.73
CA ASN A 21 6.27 4.77 -14.54
C ASN A 21 7.02 3.84 -13.57
N PRO A 22 6.35 2.76 -13.07
CA PRO A 22 7.00 1.85 -12.15
C PRO A 22 8.24 1.23 -12.79
N ALA A 23 9.39 1.44 -12.17
CA ALA A 23 10.67 0.95 -12.68
C ALA A 23 10.93 -0.52 -12.33
N GLY A 24 10.14 -1.09 -11.42
CA GLY A 24 10.32 -2.45 -10.92
C GLY A 24 9.44 -3.48 -11.65
N PRO A 25 9.76 -4.77 -11.49
CA PRO A 25 8.98 -5.86 -12.10
C PRO A 25 7.72 -6.17 -11.29
N TYR A 26 6.91 -5.17 -11.01
CA TYR A 26 5.66 -5.27 -10.23
C TYR A 26 4.65 -4.24 -10.69
N THR A 27 3.39 -4.47 -10.36
CA THR A 27 2.30 -3.53 -10.59
C THR A 27 1.98 -2.82 -9.26
N PRO A 28 1.83 -1.50 -9.23
CA PRO A 28 1.54 -0.77 -7.99
C PRO A 28 0.29 -1.25 -7.25
N GLY A 29 -0.77 -1.55 -7.97
CA GLY A 29 -1.97 -2.12 -7.38
C GLY A 29 -2.62 -3.16 -8.29
N ILE A 30 -3.22 -4.17 -7.69
CA ILE A 30 -3.99 -5.21 -8.40
C ILE A 30 -5.33 -5.35 -7.71
N ILE A 31 -6.41 -5.30 -8.50
CA ILE A 31 -7.75 -5.66 -8.03
C ILE A 31 -8.10 -7.02 -8.60
N SER A 32 -8.56 -7.91 -7.73
CA SER A 32 -9.09 -9.22 -8.11
C SER A 32 -10.13 -9.67 -7.09
N GLY A 33 -11.29 -10.11 -7.55
CA GLY A 33 -12.32 -10.68 -6.70
C GLY A 33 -12.89 -9.75 -5.62
N GLY A 34 -12.86 -8.43 -5.82
CA GLY A 34 -13.35 -7.45 -4.82
C GLY A 34 -12.32 -7.08 -3.75
N THR A 35 -11.07 -7.48 -3.94
CA THR A 35 -9.94 -7.13 -3.08
C THR A 35 -8.89 -6.38 -3.89
N MET A 36 -8.32 -5.34 -3.30
CA MET A 36 -7.18 -4.64 -3.88
C MET A 36 -5.92 -4.92 -3.08
N TYR A 37 -4.88 -5.30 -3.80
CA TYR A 37 -3.54 -5.52 -3.26
C TYR A 37 -2.65 -4.38 -3.70
N VAL A 38 -2.07 -3.66 -2.75
CA VAL A 38 -1.15 -2.56 -3.03
C VAL A 38 0.27 -3.05 -2.79
N ALA A 39 1.13 -2.93 -3.79
CA ALA A 39 2.54 -3.30 -3.66
C ALA A 39 3.22 -2.47 -2.57
N GLY A 40 4.21 -3.05 -1.92
CA GLY A 40 5.00 -2.37 -0.90
C GLY A 40 5.53 -1.03 -1.40
N GLN A 41 5.32 0.02 -0.61
CA GLN A 41 5.77 1.37 -0.89
C GLN A 41 6.80 1.81 0.13
N VAL A 42 7.82 2.51 -0.34
CA VAL A 42 8.77 3.24 0.52
C VAL A 42 8.55 4.74 0.38
N GLY A 43 9.00 5.52 1.35
CA GLY A 43 8.91 6.97 1.29
C GLY A 43 10.00 7.57 0.41
N ARG A 44 9.61 8.41 -0.57
CA ARG A 44 10.55 9.15 -1.40
C ARG A 44 10.17 10.62 -1.44
N ASP A 45 11.18 11.47 -1.45
CA ASP A 45 11.01 12.90 -1.66
C ASP A 45 10.81 13.22 -3.16
N ALA A 46 10.65 14.50 -3.48
CA ALA A 46 10.43 14.95 -4.86
C ALA A 46 11.62 14.65 -5.78
N ALA A 47 12.83 14.51 -5.24
CA ALA A 47 14.02 14.15 -5.99
C ALA A 47 14.23 12.64 -6.12
N GLY A 48 13.35 11.83 -5.54
CA GLY A 48 13.41 10.37 -5.55
C GLY A 48 14.31 9.78 -4.46
N GLY A 49 14.82 10.59 -3.55
CA GLY A 49 15.61 10.16 -2.40
C GLY A 49 14.76 9.79 -1.19
N THR A 50 15.40 9.29 -0.15
CA THR A 50 14.74 9.05 1.14
C THR A 50 14.73 10.35 1.95
N PRO A 51 13.56 10.81 2.43
CA PRO A 51 13.50 11.97 3.30
C PRO A 51 14.42 11.83 4.53
N GLU A 52 15.11 12.92 4.87
CA GLU A 52 16.03 12.91 6.03
C GLU A 52 15.25 12.76 7.34
N VAL A 53 14.13 13.49 7.47
CA VAL A 53 13.24 13.40 8.62
C VAL A 53 12.36 12.16 8.48
N PHE A 54 12.39 11.29 9.48
CA PHE A 54 11.67 10.02 9.44
C PHE A 54 10.15 10.20 9.30
N GLU A 55 9.57 11.18 9.99
CA GLU A 55 8.14 11.48 9.90
C GLU A 55 7.73 11.86 8.47
N ASP A 56 8.58 12.55 7.74
CA ASP A 56 8.33 12.90 6.33
C ASP A 56 8.44 11.67 5.45
N GLU A 57 9.36 10.76 5.76
CA GLU A 57 9.46 9.47 5.07
C GLU A 57 8.20 8.63 5.27
N VAL A 58 7.65 8.57 6.48
CA VAL A 58 6.40 7.86 6.77
C VAL A 58 5.24 8.46 5.99
N LYS A 59 5.11 9.79 5.98
CA LYS A 59 4.07 10.50 5.22
C LYS A 59 4.19 10.23 3.72
N ALA A 60 5.39 10.27 3.18
CA ALA A 60 5.62 9.99 1.76
C ALA A 60 5.30 8.54 1.41
N CYS A 61 5.67 7.61 2.26
CA CYS A 61 5.39 6.18 2.11
C CYS A 61 3.88 5.90 2.06
N ILE A 62 3.15 6.36 3.06
CA ILE A 62 1.70 6.17 3.16
C ILE A 62 0.99 6.99 2.08
N GLY A 63 1.51 8.17 1.75
CA GLY A 63 0.99 9.00 0.65
C GLY A 63 1.06 8.30 -0.71
N SER A 64 2.09 7.50 -0.95
CA SER A 64 2.17 6.66 -2.16
C SER A 64 1.06 5.63 -2.22
N ILE A 65 0.74 5.01 -1.08
CA ILE A 65 -0.37 4.06 -0.98
C ILE A 65 -1.70 4.76 -1.26
N GLU A 66 -1.92 5.93 -0.68
CA GLU A 66 -3.13 6.72 -0.90
C GLU A 66 -3.33 7.05 -2.38
N LYS A 67 -2.27 7.43 -3.09
CA LYS A 67 -2.35 7.69 -4.54
C LYS A 67 -2.77 6.47 -5.33
N ILE A 68 -2.26 5.29 -4.97
CA ILE A 68 -2.61 4.04 -5.66
C ILE A 68 -4.07 3.67 -5.38
N LEU A 69 -4.54 3.83 -4.14
CA LEU A 69 -5.93 3.60 -3.77
C LEU A 69 -6.87 4.56 -4.51
N LYS A 70 -6.54 5.84 -4.56
CA LYS A 70 -7.32 6.86 -5.27
C LYS A 70 -7.42 6.58 -6.76
N GLU A 71 -6.37 6.10 -7.40
CA GLU A 71 -6.41 5.73 -8.82
C GLU A 71 -7.46 4.65 -9.08
N ALA A 72 -7.69 3.78 -8.13
CA ALA A 72 -8.72 2.74 -8.22
C ALA A 72 -10.13 3.24 -7.83
N GLY A 73 -10.27 4.45 -7.32
CA GLY A 73 -11.54 4.95 -6.77
C GLY A 73 -11.77 4.55 -5.32
N LEU A 74 -10.72 4.17 -4.62
CA LEU A 74 -10.74 3.80 -3.20
C LEU A 74 -10.10 4.91 -2.34
N SER A 75 -10.21 4.77 -1.03
CA SER A 75 -9.60 5.68 -0.07
C SER A 75 -8.90 4.91 1.05
N MET A 76 -8.22 5.62 1.94
CA MET A 76 -7.59 5.04 3.12
C MET A 76 -8.60 4.36 4.04
N ALA A 77 -9.88 4.76 4.02
CA ALA A 77 -10.96 4.12 4.77
C ALA A 77 -11.26 2.68 4.29
N ASP A 78 -10.87 2.35 3.07
CA ASP A 78 -11.08 1.02 2.50
C ASP A 78 -9.98 0.03 2.89
N ALA A 79 -8.91 0.47 3.53
CA ALA A 79 -7.82 -0.40 3.97
C ALA A 79 -8.31 -1.40 5.03
N LEU A 80 -8.06 -2.68 4.80
CA LEU A 80 -8.44 -3.77 5.69
C LEU A 80 -7.25 -4.29 6.50
N ALA A 81 -6.12 -4.43 5.86
CA ALA A 81 -4.91 -4.97 6.47
C ALA A 81 -3.69 -4.19 6.00
N VAL A 82 -2.79 -3.92 6.93
CA VAL A 82 -1.56 -3.19 6.69
C VAL A 82 -0.38 -3.98 7.27
N GLN A 83 0.69 -4.07 6.50
CA GLN A 83 1.95 -4.62 6.97
C GLN A 83 2.99 -3.51 6.93
N VAL A 84 3.65 -3.29 8.05
CA VAL A 84 4.70 -2.28 8.21
C VAL A 84 6.03 -2.99 8.50
N TYR A 85 7.03 -2.62 7.71
CA TYR A 85 8.40 -3.11 7.86
C TYR A 85 9.30 -1.95 8.26
N LEU A 86 9.99 -2.08 9.38
CA LEU A 86 10.91 -1.06 9.90
C LEU A 86 12.33 -1.64 9.97
N THR A 87 13.33 -0.86 9.56
CA THR A 87 14.73 -1.26 9.71
C THR A 87 15.24 -1.05 11.14
N ASP A 88 14.52 -0.25 11.94
CA ASP A 88 14.86 0.06 13.33
C ASP A 88 13.56 0.17 14.14
N MET A 89 13.38 -0.77 15.07
CA MET A 89 12.16 -0.78 15.91
C MET A 89 12.12 0.36 16.93
N ASP A 90 13.23 1.07 17.17
CA ASP A 90 13.21 2.29 17.96
C ASP A 90 12.41 3.41 17.29
N LEU A 91 12.12 3.29 15.98
CA LEU A 91 11.28 4.21 15.24
C LEU A 91 9.78 3.93 15.38
N PHE A 92 9.39 2.87 16.08
CA PHE A 92 8.01 2.40 16.17
C PHE A 92 7.04 3.49 16.68
N ASP A 93 7.37 4.16 17.79
CA ASP A 93 6.49 5.18 18.35
C ASP A 93 6.38 6.41 17.43
N ARG A 94 7.48 6.80 16.81
CA ARG A 94 7.49 7.91 15.84
C ARG A 94 6.64 7.57 14.61
N MET A 95 6.75 6.35 14.12
CA MET A 95 5.91 5.86 13.02
C MET A 95 4.43 5.90 13.41
N ASN A 96 4.07 5.40 14.60
CA ASN A 96 2.69 5.36 15.07
C ASN A 96 2.04 6.75 15.13
N LYS A 97 2.77 7.76 15.57
CA LYS A 97 2.25 9.13 15.65
C LYS A 97 1.80 9.67 14.30
N VAL A 98 2.53 9.36 13.24
CA VAL A 98 2.17 9.73 11.87
C VAL A 98 1.06 8.83 11.33
N TYR A 99 1.22 7.53 11.50
CA TYR A 99 0.28 6.51 11.01
C TYR A 99 -1.16 6.79 11.45
N MET A 100 -1.35 7.10 12.74
CA MET A 100 -2.68 7.33 13.29
C MET A 100 -3.40 8.57 12.72
N THR A 101 -2.65 9.51 12.12
CA THR A 101 -3.23 10.68 11.47
C THR A 101 -3.65 10.40 10.02
N LEU A 102 -3.17 9.31 9.42
CA LEU A 102 -3.35 9.01 8.00
C LEU A 102 -4.34 7.86 7.75
N PHE A 103 -4.52 6.96 8.71
CA PHE A 103 -5.53 5.90 8.62
C PHE A 103 -6.73 6.25 9.51
N PRO A 104 -7.92 6.46 8.92
CA PRO A 104 -9.12 6.78 9.70
C PRO A 104 -9.65 5.58 10.48
N GLU A 105 -10.40 5.85 11.54
CA GLU A 105 -11.09 4.80 12.29
C GLU A 105 -12.37 4.34 11.57
N PRO A 106 -12.74 3.05 11.68
CA PRO A 106 -11.96 1.98 12.32
C PRO A 106 -10.69 1.70 11.52
N ARG A 107 -9.55 1.70 12.23
CA ARG A 107 -8.25 1.48 11.58
C ARG A 107 -8.14 0.05 11.08
N PRO A 108 -7.38 -0.19 9.98
CA PRO A 108 -7.15 -1.54 9.49
C PRO A 108 -6.39 -2.39 10.50
N ALA A 109 -6.54 -3.71 10.38
CA ALA A 109 -5.66 -4.64 11.08
C ALA A 109 -4.22 -4.39 10.62
N ARG A 110 -3.25 -4.51 11.55
CA ARG A 110 -1.85 -4.21 11.23
C ARG A 110 -0.90 -5.22 11.85
N THR A 111 0.13 -5.56 11.09
CA THR A 111 1.33 -6.24 11.59
C THR A 111 2.52 -5.32 11.35
N THR A 112 3.37 -5.15 12.37
CA THR A 112 4.62 -4.38 12.27
C THR A 112 5.78 -5.27 12.67
N VAL A 113 6.79 -5.36 11.82
CA VAL A 113 7.98 -6.17 12.07
C VAL A 113 9.26 -5.39 11.76
N GLY A 114 10.33 -5.73 12.47
CA GLY A 114 11.66 -5.26 12.16
C GLY A 114 12.32 -6.13 11.11
N VAL A 115 13.01 -5.51 10.17
CA VAL A 115 13.76 -6.18 9.10
C VAL A 115 15.21 -5.70 9.08
N SER A 116 16.09 -6.50 8.51
CA SER A 116 17.52 -6.15 8.47
C SER A 116 17.82 -4.96 7.56
N ARG A 117 17.13 -4.85 6.43
CA ARG A 117 17.31 -3.79 5.43
C ARG A 117 16.08 -3.70 4.55
N LEU A 118 15.92 -2.52 3.94
CA LEU A 118 14.98 -2.26 2.85
C LEU A 118 15.75 -1.72 1.65
N VAL A 119 15.06 -1.57 0.51
CA VAL A 119 15.67 -1.06 -0.72
C VAL A 119 16.23 0.36 -0.51
N GLY A 120 17.40 0.61 -1.06
CA GLY A 120 18.07 1.91 -0.95
C GLY A 120 18.37 2.28 0.51
N LYS A 121 17.96 3.47 0.92
CA LYS A 121 18.12 3.97 2.30
C LYS A 121 16.80 3.99 3.07
N ALA A 122 15.76 3.32 2.55
CA ALA A 122 14.44 3.29 3.19
C ALA A 122 14.52 2.71 4.60
N ARG A 123 13.82 3.34 5.54
CA ARG A 123 13.69 2.89 6.93
C ARG A 123 12.31 2.29 7.19
N ILE A 124 11.36 2.53 6.30
CA ILE A 124 10.00 2.00 6.38
C ILE A 124 9.53 1.54 5.00
N GLU A 125 8.80 0.43 4.98
CA GLU A 125 8.03 -0.04 3.84
C GLU A 125 6.65 -0.44 4.33
N VAL A 126 5.61 -0.12 3.56
CA VAL A 126 4.22 -0.42 3.93
C VAL A 126 3.52 -1.07 2.75
N THR A 127 2.78 -2.14 3.02
CA THR A 127 1.87 -2.75 2.07
C THR A 127 0.46 -2.78 2.63
N VAL A 128 -0.54 -2.68 1.75
CA VAL A 128 -1.96 -2.58 2.12
C VAL A 128 -2.78 -3.54 1.29
N THR A 129 -3.74 -4.18 1.96
CA THR A 129 -4.84 -4.90 1.33
C THR A 129 -6.13 -4.12 1.62
N ALA A 130 -6.91 -3.82 0.60
CA ALA A 130 -8.10 -2.98 0.72
C ALA A 130 -9.34 -3.68 0.17
N ASP A 131 -10.50 -3.26 0.68
CA ASP A 131 -11.80 -3.68 0.17
C ASP A 131 -12.11 -2.92 -1.12
N ALA A 132 -12.25 -3.63 -2.21
CA ALA A 132 -12.63 -3.09 -3.51
C ALA A 132 -14.03 -3.54 -3.93
N SER A 133 -14.81 -4.15 -3.03
CA SER A 133 -16.13 -4.70 -3.36
C SER A 133 -17.11 -3.64 -3.85
N LYS A 134 -16.99 -2.39 -3.38
CA LYS A 134 -17.83 -1.28 -3.84
C LYS A 134 -17.61 -0.91 -5.31
N LEU A 135 -16.52 -1.36 -5.93
CA LEU A 135 -16.23 -1.13 -7.34
C LEU A 135 -16.90 -2.15 -8.25
N LYS A 136 -17.47 -3.22 -7.70
CA LYS A 136 -18.26 -4.20 -8.45
C LYS A 136 -19.64 -3.62 -8.68
N LYS A 137 -20.04 -3.62 -9.93
CA LYS A 137 -21.40 -3.28 -10.34
C LYS A 137 -22.09 -4.53 -10.88
#